data_2f61142669884521e9164e53ddd3c5e0
#
_entry.id   2f61142669884521e9164e53ddd3c5e0
#
_cell.length_a   1.000
_cell.length_b   1.000
_cell.length_c   1.000
_cell.angle_alpha   90.00
_cell.angle_beta   90.00
_cell.angle_gamma   90.00
#
_symmetry.space_group_name_H-M   'P 1'
#
loop_
_entity.id
_entity.type
_entity.pdbx_description
1 polymer ?
#
loop_
_entity_poly.entity_id
_entity_poly.type
_entity_poly.pdbx_seq_one_letter_code
_entity_poly.pdbx_strand_id
1 'polypeptide(L)'
;MMNRCNIVLFAISLLFSSSLIAGTIDVTKRGAKGDGVTDNTIIIQKAVDECSKKGGGTVLIPSGSYLIRPIELKSNVNLHLDFGTLLLGSTRLSDYDNAFPFKDGSMNQSSGLLFARGQKNISITGFGTIDGQGGNKTFQFGNDADGGPKRPKIIYFVECKGIVVTDVTLRNSAYWVQHYEKCEDVTIRGLKVFSHCNYNNDGLDIDAKNATISDCYIDVEDDAICFKSDHPEFCENITVTNCVTASNCNAIKFGTASHGGYRNIAVSNCVVRRAAEDNIRHWSKQLEHISADVTVISGVAIEMVDGGIIDGITVSNISMRDVQTPIFIRLGDRHRTYRKEGGVLKNININNIVATAESLIACSITGVETSYVENVSINNVQISYPGGGTSDMVSKPVPEMTKSYPENRMFGNTLPAAGFYVRHARNVRFNNVRFDAMKPDVRPLFFLDDVVGAELNQCKGAAPADAKFIRTVHSSGIVADGKYLDK
;
A
#
# COMPACT_ATOMS: atom_id res chain seq x y z
N MET A 1 -10.46 62.53 60.30
CA MET A 1 -10.94 61.27 59.68
C MET A 1 -9.89 60.86 58.66
N MET A 2 -9.05 59.89 59.00
CA MET A 2 -7.96 59.42 58.10
C MET A 2 -8.45 58.23 57.30
N ASN A 3 -8.45 58.36 55.95
CA ASN A 3 -8.70 57.26 55.04
C ASN A 3 -7.41 56.42 54.88
N ARG A 4 -7.49 55.13 55.28
CA ARG A 4 -6.45 54.14 55.03
C ARG A 4 -6.60 53.59 53.61
N CYS A 5 -5.57 53.84 52.79
CA CYS A 5 -5.43 53.24 51.45
C CYS A 5 -4.80 51.84 51.60
N ASN A 6 -5.55 50.78 51.31
CA ASN A 6 -5.01 49.42 51.27
C ASN A 6 -4.34 49.19 49.91
N ILE A 7 -3.01 49.06 49.89
CA ILE A 7 -2.24 48.63 48.73
C ILE A 7 -2.23 47.09 48.73
N VAL A 8 -2.93 46.50 47.75
CA VAL A 8 -2.87 45.07 47.45
C VAL A 8 -1.68 44.85 46.53
N LEU A 9 -0.62 44.21 47.03
CA LEU A 9 0.48 43.73 46.20
C LEU A 9 0.04 42.47 45.45
N PHE A 10 -0.12 42.55 44.13
CA PHE A 10 -0.20 41.42 43.26
C PHE A 10 1.21 40.86 43.01
N ALA A 11 1.52 39.74 43.60
CA ALA A 11 2.73 38.97 43.25
C ALA A 11 2.47 38.22 41.93
N ILE A 12 3.00 38.73 40.82
CA ILE A 12 3.05 38.04 39.52
C ILE A 12 4.19 37.03 39.62
N SER A 13 3.83 35.77 39.85
CA SER A 13 4.76 34.66 39.67
C SER A 13 4.99 34.42 38.18
N LEU A 14 6.09 34.93 37.68
CA LEU A 14 6.62 34.61 36.35
C LEU A 14 7.01 33.10 36.38
N LEU A 15 6.13 32.25 35.86
CA LEU A 15 6.49 30.91 35.44
C LEU A 15 7.40 31.03 34.24
N PHE A 16 8.70 30.99 34.45
CA PHE A 16 9.67 30.74 33.40
C PHE A 16 9.42 29.29 32.93
N SER A 17 8.59 29.13 31.90
CA SER A 17 8.65 27.95 31.06
C SER A 17 10.03 27.98 30.39
N SER A 18 11.00 27.27 30.96
CA SER A 18 12.22 26.93 30.27
C SER A 18 11.81 26.16 29.02
N SER A 19 11.80 26.83 27.87
CA SER A 19 11.79 26.19 26.59
C SER A 19 13.02 25.26 26.57
N LEU A 20 12.83 24.00 26.82
CA LEU A 20 13.84 22.98 26.60
C LEU A 20 14.21 23.06 25.12
N ILE A 21 15.37 23.65 24.83
CA ILE A 21 15.93 23.61 23.49
C ILE A 21 16.20 22.13 23.21
N ALA A 22 15.48 21.57 22.25
CA ALA A 22 15.66 20.21 21.79
C ALA A 22 17.13 20.01 21.40
N GLY A 23 17.90 19.28 22.20
CA GLY A 23 19.32 19.08 22.01
C GLY A 23 19.59 18.06 20.91
N THR A 24 20.75 18.18 20.25
CA THR A 24 21.25 17.17 19.32
C THR A 24 22.30 16.32 20.02
N ILE A 25 22.12 14.99 19.98
CA ILE A 25 23.09 14.01 20.45
C ILE A 25 23.75 13.36 19.23
N ASP A 26 25.01 13.73 18.99
CA ASP A 26 25.86 13.10 17.99
C ASP A 26 26.39 11.78 18.56
N VAL A 27 26.03 10.64 17.92
CA VAL A 27 26.37 9.29 18.42
C VAL A 27 27.86 8.99 18.39
N THR A 28 28.63 9.63 17.49
CA THR A 28 30.09 9.45 17.43
C THR A 28 30.77 10.07 18.66
N LYS A 29 30.25 11.14 19.20
CA LYS A 29 30.72 11.73 20.47
C LYS A 29 30.38 10.87 21.69
N ARG A 30 29.55 9.85 21.49
CA ARG A 30 29.19 8.82 22.49
C ARG A 30 29.92 7.50 22.26
N GLY A 31 30.84 7.45 21.28
CA GLY A 31 31.69 6.32 20.99
C GLY A 31 31.18 5.39 19.89
N ALA A 32 30.11 5.77 19.15
CA ALA A 32 29.69 5.01 17.97
C ALA A 32 30.75 5.04 16.88
N LYS A 33 30.95 3.90 16.21
CA LYS A 33 31.96 3.73 15.17
C LYS A 33 31.27 3.44 13.83
N GLY A 34 31.53 4.29 12.86
CA GLY A 34 31.02 4.15 11.50
C GLY A 34 31.85 3.21 10.62
N ASP A 35 32.28 2.08 11.14
CA ASP A 35 33.20 1.13 10.49
C ASP A 35 32.52 -0.08 9.82
N GLY A 36 31.19 -0.17 9.94
CA GLY A 36 30.38 -1.24 9.34
C GLY A 36 30.40 -2.58 10.08
N VAL A 37 31.19 -2.73 11.14
CA VAL A 37 31.36 -4.00 11.87
C VAL A 37 31.12 -3.87 13.37
N THR A 38 31.39 -2.72 13.97
CA THR A 38 31.12 -2.48 15.40
C THR A 38 29.61 -2.39 15.63
N ASP A 39 29.10 -3.18 16.57
CA ASP A 39 27.69 -3.08 17.00
C ASP A 39 27.46 -1.80 17.80
N ASN A 40 26.72 -0.86 17.21
CA ASN A 40 26.43 0.44 17.78
C ASN A 40 25.08 0.52 18.50
N THR A 41 24.36 -0.59 18.60
CA THR A 41 22.97 -0.66 19.12
C THR A 41 22.82 0.01 20.47
N ILE A 42 23.66 -0.38 21.45
CA ILE A 42 23.59 0.13 22.83
C ILE A 42 23.85 1.63 22.89
N ILE A 43 24.79 2.13 22.06
CA ILE A 43 25.16 3.55 22.04
C ILE A 43 23.98 4.38 21.47
N ILE A 44 23.43 3.93 20.35
CA ILE A 44 22.31 4.62 19.69
C ILE A 44 21.05 4.53 20.55
N GLN A 45 20.74 3.36 21.14
CA GLN A 45 19.58 3.22 22.03
C GLN A 45 19.69 4.16 23.25
N LYS A 46 20.87 4.22 23.89
CA LYS A 46 21.09 5.16 25.00
C LYS A 46 20.91 6.63 24.58
N ALA A 47 21.31 6.99 23.36
CA ALA A 47 21.10 8.34 22.83
C ALA A 47 19.61 8.63 22.61
N VAL A 48 18.85 7.68 22.08
CA VAL A 48 17.38 7.77 21.94
C VAL A 48 16.71 7.91 23.31
N ASP A 49 17.07 7.07 24.27
CA ASP A 49 16.50 7.07 25.62
C ASP A 49 16.81 8.38 26.36
N GLU A 50 18.06 8.87 26.28
CA GLU A 50 18.49 10.13 26.86
C GLU A 50 17.73 11.31 26.25
N CYS A 51 17.60 11.33 24.91
CA CYS A 51 16.92 12.37 24.18
C CYS A 51 15.43 12.43 24.60
N SER A 52 14.74 11.31 24.58
CA SER A 52 13.34 11.23 25.02
C SER A 52 13.16 11.65 26.49
N LYS A 53 14.04 11.18 27.39
CA LYS A 53 14.00 11.50 28.82
C LYS A 53 14.20 12.99 29.12
N LYS A 54 14.90 13.71 28.25
CA LYS A 54 15.08 15.18 28.30
C LYS A 54 13.90 15.96 27.69
N GLY A 55 12.83 15.29 27.28
CA GLY A 55 11.66 15.90 26.66
C GLY A 55 11.67 15.92 25.14
N GLY A 56 12.74 15.44 24.51
CA GLY A 56 12.86 15.32 23.06
C GLY A 56 14.16 15.87 22.49
N GLY A 57 14.33 15.74 21.18
CA GLY A 57 15.50 16.25 20.43
C GLY A 57 15.90 15.35 19.27
N THR A 58 17.12 15.55 18.78
CA THR A 58 17.66 14.83 17.63
C THR A 58 18.80 13.91 18.04
N VAL A 59 18.71 12.65 17.66
CA VAL A 59 19.81 11.70 17.64
C VAL A 59 20.43 11.73 16.26
N LEU A 60 21.60 12.36 16.15
CA LEU A 60 22.33 12.52 14.89
C LEU A 60 23.27 11.34 14.66
N ILE A 61 23.11 10.70 13.51
CA ILE A 61 24.02 9.65 13.01
C ILE A 61 24.78 10.24 11.81
N PRO A 62 26.05 10.66 11.99
CA PRO A 62 26.87 11.24 10.93
C PRO A 62 27.24 10.21 9.86
N SER A 63 27.88 10.67 8.77
CA SER A 63 28.43 9.81 7.71
C SER A 63 29.25 8.66 8.27
N GLY A 64 29.04 7.44 7.73
CA GLY A 64 29.69 6.21 8.15
C GLY A 64 28.74 5.01 8.07
N SER A 65 29.25 3.80 8.24
CA SER A 65 28.48 2.55 8.24
C SER A 65 28.32 2.03 9.67
N TYR A 66 27.10 1.95 10.17
CA TYR A 66 26.81 1.58 11.56
C TYR A 66 26.00 0.29 11.61
N LEU A 67 26.62 -0.79 12.09
CA LEU A 67 25.90 -2.03 12.37
C LEU A 67 25.02 -1.84 13.59
N ILE A 68 23.74 -2.23 13.47
CA ILE A 68 22.76 -2.16 14.56
C ILE A 68 21.93 -3.44 14.64
N ARG A 69 21.53 -3.78 15.83
CA ARG A 69 20.39 -4.63 16.15
C ARG A 69 19.13 -3.75 16.28
N PRO A 70 17.94 -4.31 16.54
CA PRO A 70 16.75 -3.50 16.71
C PRO A 70 16.89 -2.31 17.66
N ILE A 71 16.42 -1.16 17.24
CA ILE A 71 16.36 0.09 18.01
C ILE A 71 14.90 0.46 18.26
N GLU A 72 14.54 0.65 19.51
CA GLU A 72 13.21 1.18 19.88
C GLU A 72 13.21 2.70 19.89
N LEU A 73 12.44 3.31 18.98
CA LEU A 73 12.26 4.76 18.98
C LEU A 73 11.28 5.19 20.08
N LYS A 74 11.57 6.33 20.70
CA LYS A 74 10.82 6.89 21.82
C LYS A 74 10.17 8.22 21.45
N SER A 75 9.19 8.62 22.25
CA SER A 75 8.44 9.85 22.02
C SER A 75 9.34 11.10 22.00
N ASN A 76 8.99 12.01 21.09
CA ASN A 76 9.67 13.30 20.87
C ASN A 76 11.12 13.17 20.36
N VAL A 77 11.48 12.05 19.74
CA VAL A 77 12.84 11.83 19.20
C VAL A 77 12.83 11.83 17.67
N ASN A 78 13.74 12.62 17.11
CA ASN A 78 14.13 12.55 15.72
C ASN A 78 15.42 11.74 15.56
N LEU A 79 15.37 10.60 14.86
CA LEU A 79 16.54 9.89 14.38
C LEU A 79 16.98 10.51 13.04
N HIS A 80 18.07 11.25 13.04
CA HIS A 80 18.54 11.94 11.84
C HIS A 80 19.78 11.25 11.25
N LEU A 81 19.68 10.88 9.98
CA LEU A 81 20.75 10.23 9.23
C LEU A 81 21.36 11.21 8.24
N ASP A 82 22.57 11.67 8.48
CA ASP A 82 23.29 12.55 7.58
C ASP A 82 23.57 11.94 6.21
N PHE A 83 23.98 12.74 5.25
CA PHE A 83 24.50 12.25 3.97
C PHE A 83 25.65 11.27 4.19
N GLY A 84 25.62 10.15 3.47
CA GLY A 84 26.63 9.10 3.60
C GLY A 84 26.50 8.22 4.83
N THR A 85 25.47 8.38 5.64
CA THR A 85 25.11 7.42 6.70
C THR A 85 24.53 6.15 6.10
N LEU A 86 25.03 5.01 6.57
CA LEU A 86 24.49 3.68 6.29
C LEU A 86 24.23 2.95 7.61
N LEU A 87 22.96 2.76 7.95
CA LEU A 87 22.55 1.85 9.03
C LEU A 87 22.41 0.45 8.46
N LEU A 88 23.18 -0.49 8.99
CA LEU A 88 23.15 -1.91 8.62
C LEU A 88 22.41 -2.71 9.69
N GLY A 89 21.30 -3.34 9.33
CA GLY A 89 20.60 -4.26 10.22
C GLY A 89 21.39 -5.53 10.49
N SER A 90 21.29 -6.07 11.71
CA SER A 90 21.88 -7.37 12.02
C SER A 90 21.32 -8.46 11.11
N THR A 91 22.18 -9.36 10.67
CA THR A 91 21.78 -10.55 9.91
C THR A 91 21.51 -11.77 10.80
N ARG A 92 21.54 -11.64 12.12
CA ARG A 92 21.22 -12.69 13.07
C ARG A 92 19.75 -12.64 13.47
N LEU A 93 19.01 -13.66 13.12
CA LEU A 93 17.56 -13.73 13.41
C LEU A 93 17.25 -13.62 14.91
N SER A 94 18.07 -14.23 15.77
CA SER A 94 17.91 -14.17 17.23
C SER A 94 18.03 -12.76 17.83
N ASP A 95 18.63 -11.81 17.13
CA ASP A 95 18.68 -10.41 17.59
C ASP A 95 17.30 -9.75 17.57
N TYR A 96 16.35 -10.33 16.82
CA TYR A 96 14.99 -9.81 16.65
C TYR A 96 13.92 -10.50 17.55
N ASP A 97 14.25 -11.60 18.22
CA ASP A 97 13.29 -12.42 18.98
C ASP A 97 12.51 -11.65 20.06
N ASN A 98 13.09 -10.59 20.62
CA ASN A 98 12.48 -9.76 21.65
C ASN A 98 12.30 -8.30 21.26
N ALA A 99 12.56 -7.94 20.01
CA ALA A 99 12.54 -6.56 19.57
C ALA A 99 11.13 -5.98 19.55
N PHE A 100 10.12 -6.83 19.40
CA PHE A 100 8.72 -6.43 19.47
C PHE A 100 7.82 -7.62 19.79
N PRO A 101 7.60 -7.96 21.06
CA PRO A 101 6.68 -9.02 21.42
C PRO A 101 5.23 -8.57 21.20
N PHE A 102 4.73 -8.72 19.99
CA PHE A 102 3.32 -8.58 19.68
C PHE A 102 2.62 -9.87 20.12
N LYS A 103 1.85 -9.82 21.19
CA LYS A 103 1.19 -11.00 21.81
C LYS A 103 -0.31 -11.05 21.52
N ASP A 104 -0.82 -10.34 20.54
CA ASP A 104 -2.26 -10.23 20.34
C ASP A 104 -2.86 -11.30 19.43
N GLY A 105 -2.05 -12.26 18.97
CA GLY A 105 -2.53 -13.32 18.06
C GLY A 105 -2.76 -12.88 16.63
N SER A 106 -2.34 -11.67 16.24
CA SER A 106 -2.38 -11.24 14.83
C SER A 106 -1.46 -12.12 13.99
N MET A 107 -1.85 -12.40 12.75
CA MET A 107 -1.06 -13.24 11.83
C MET A 107 0.26 -12.58 11.40
N ASN A 108 0.48 -11.30 11.75
CA ASN A 108 1.64 -10.51 11.35
C ASN A 108 2.63 -10.27 12.48
N GLN A 109 2.89 -11.27 13.31
CA GLN A 109 3.89 -11.20 14.38
C GLN A 109 5.31 -11.06 13.80
N SER A 110 5.70 -9.86 13.42
CA SER A 110 7.05 -9.60 12.97
C SER A 110 7.72 -8.54 13.83
N SER A 111 9.04 -8.55 13.84
CA SER A 111 9.86 -7.54 14.49
C SER A 111 10.21 -6.42 13.52
N GLY A 112 10.73 -5.31 14.04
CA GLY A 112 11.26 -4.20 13.25
C GLY A 112 12.71 -3.91 13.62
N LEU A 113 13.52 -3.52 12.63
CA LEU A 113 14.87 -3.01 12.89
C LEU A 113 14.80 -1.66 13.62
N LEU A 114 13.93 -0.76 13.14
CA LEU A 114 13.50 0.44 13.85
C LEU A 114 12.04 0.27 14.21
N PHE A 115 11.71 0.24 15.48
CA PHE A 115 10.36 -0.03 15.95
C PHE A 115 9.90 0.92 17.05
N ALA A 116 8.58 1.06 17.18
CA ALA A 116 7.97 1.83 18.27
C ALA A 116 6.55 1.32 18.55
N ARG A 117 6.10 1.43 19.80
CA ARG A 117 4.72 1.17 20.17
C ARG A 117 4.19 2.25 21.11
N GLY A 118 2.99 2.77 20.81
CA GLY A 118 2.30 3.76 21.64
C GLY A 118 3.05 5.08 21.80
N GLN A 119 4.07 5.34 20.96
CA GLN A 119 4.90 6.53 21.07
C GLN A 119 4.30 7.72 20.29
N LYS A 120 4.73 8.93 20.64
CA LYS A 120 4.22 10.16 20.03
C LYS A 120 5.36 11.04 19.53
N ASN A 121 5.11 11.74 18.40
CA ASN A 121 6.06 12.68 17.82
C ASN A 121 7.41 12.02 17.53
N ILE A 122 7.40 10.95 16.73
CA ILE A 122 8.60 10.23 16.31
C ILE A 122 8.96 10.68 14.89
N SER A 123 10.24 10.86 14.64
CA SER A 123 10.68 11.08 13.27
C SER A 123 11.94 10.30 12.90
N ILE A 124 12.04 9.96 11.62
CA ILE A 124 13.24 9.48 10.94
C ILE A 124 13.47 10.39 9.75
N THR A 125 14.58 11.11 9.75
CA THR A 125 14.85 12.15 8.76
C THR A 125 16.26 12.10 8.21
N GLY A 126 16.52 12.83 7.15
CA GLY A 126 17.85 12.99 6.57
C GLY A 126 18.01 12.23 5.25
N PHE A 127 19.25 12.09 4.78
CA PHE A 127 19.55 11.53 3.46
C PHE A 127 20.37 10.23 3.52
N GLY A 128 20.44 9.63 4.70
CA GLY A 128 21.14 8.37 4.89
C GLY A 128 20.31 7.17 4.38
N THR A 129 20.93 6.02 4.42
CA THR A 129 20.37 4.74 4.00
C THR A 129 20.19 3.81 5.20
N ILE A 130 19.06 3.11 5.24
CA ILE A 130 18.80 2.02 6.16
C ILE A 130 18.72 0.75 5.34
N ASP A 131 19.63 -0.17 5.56
CA ASP A 131 19.75 -1.45 4.85
C ASP A 131 19.42 -2.60 5.81
N GLY A 132 18.31 -3.28 5.55
CA GLY A 132 17.87 -4.42 6.35
C GLY A 132 18.69 -5.68 6.15
N GLN A 133 19.60 -5.72 5.16
CA GLN A 133 20.41 -6.88 4.78
C GLN A 133 19.58 -8.17 4.56
N GLY A 134 18.30 -8.00 4.16
CA GLY A 134 17.28 -9.04 4.08
C GLY A 134 17.54 -10.15 3.08
N GLY A 135 18.46 -9.94 2.13
CA GLY A 135 18.92 -10.97 1.20
C GLY A 135 19.87 -12.00 1.84
N ASN A 136 20.24 -11.82 3.11
CA ASN A 136 21.09 -12.80 3.80
C ASN A 136 20.34 -14.15 3.92
N LYS A 137 21.08 -15.25 3.74
CA LYS A 137 20.54 -16.62 3.81
C LYS A 137 19.77 -16.94 5.10
N THR A 138 20.03 -16.23 6.18
CA THR A 138 19.35 -16.37 7.47
C THR A 138 17.87 -16.00 7.39
N PHE A 139 17.52 -15.09 6.46
CA PHE A 139 16.17 -14.62 6.24
C PHE A 139 15.49 -15.27 5.02
N GLN A 140 16.14 -16.25 4.38
CA GLN A 140 15.57 -16.89 3.19
C GLN A 140 14.28 -17.63 3.51
N PHE A 141 13.30 -17.45 2.64
CA PHE A 141 12.04 -18.18 2.67
C PHE A 141 12.25 -19.69 2.49
N GLY A 142 11.58 -20.46 3.28
CA GLY A 142 11.68 -21.94 3.27
C GLY A 142 11.69 -22.52 4.68
N ASN A 143 12.03 -21.69 5.67
CA ASN A 143 11.91 -22.04 7.08
C ASN A 143 10.57 -21.55 7.67
N ASP A 144 9.76 -20.83 6.88
CA ASP A 144 8.50 -20.21 7.29
C ASP A 144 7.28 -20.92 6.69
N ALA A 145 7.37 -22.21 6.38
CA ALA A 145 6.29 -22.99 5.76
C ALA A 145 4.96 -22.90 6.56
N ASP A 146 5.02 -22.47 7.79
CA ASP A 146 3.86 -22.34 8.69
C ASP A 146 3.41 -20.88 8.89
N GLY A 147 3.87 -19.94 8.05
CA GLY A 147 3.39 -18.55 8.05
C GLY A 147 3.81 -17.71 9.25
N GLY A 148 4.85 -18.09 9.97
CA GLY A 148 5.41 -17.30 11.06
C GLY A 148 6.59 -16.46 10.58
N PRO A 149 6.41 -15.19 10.21
CA PRO A 149 7.54 -14.39 9.75
C PRO A 149 8.38 -13.96 10.93
N LYS A 150 9.44 -14.69 11.19
CA LYS A 150 10.53 -14.20 12.04
C LYS A 150 11.38 -13.15 11.34
N ARG A 151 11.12 -12.91 10.04
CA ARG A 151 11.82 -11.94 9.22
C ARG A 151 11.47 -10.51 9.64
N PRO A 152 12.45 -9.64 9.97
CA PRO A 152 12.17 -8.28 10.41
C PRO A 152 11.77 -7.36 9.27
N LYS A 153 10.91 -6.39 9.58
CA LYS A 153 10.69 -5.18 8.79
C LYS A 153 11.82 -4.18 9.05
N ILE A 154 12.04 -3.23 8.15
CA ILE A 154 12.99 -2.12 8.44
C ILE A 154 12.35 -1.15 9.43
N ILE A 155 11.11 -0.71 9.18
CA ILE A 155 10.36 0.16 10.08
C ILE A 155 9.06 -0.54 10.50
N TYR A 156 8.79 -0.60 11.81
CA TYR A 156 7.54 -1.11 12.31
C TYR A 156 7.03 -0.27 13.49
N PHE A 157 5.99 0.54 13.23
CA PHE A 157 5.37 1.38 14.23
C PHE A 157 3.94 0.94 14.48
N VAL A 158 3.58 0.80 15.75
CA VAL A 158 2.27 0.31 16.19
C VAL A 158 1.66 1.27 17.17
N GLU A 159 0.39 1.66 16.96
CA GLU A 159 -0.36 2.54 17.87
C GLU A 159 0.37 3.88 18.16
N CYS A 160 1.17 4.36 17.21
CA CYS A 160 1.94 5.59 17.33
C CYS A 160 1.21 6.79 16.71
N LYS A 161 1.49 7.99 17.24
CA LYS A 161 0.88 9.24 16.76
C LYS A 161 1.89 10.34 16.49
N GLY A 162 1.67 11.09 15.40
CA GLY A 162 2.57 12.19 15.01
C GLY A 162 3.89 11.68 14.46
N ILE A 163 3.83 10.89 13.37
CA ILE A 163 4.98 10.24 12.76
C ILE A 163 5.44 11.03 11.54
N VAL A 164 6.74 11.23 11.41
CA VAL A 164 7.36 11.86 10.23
C VAL A 164 8.52 11.01 9.75
N VAL A 165 8.46 10.52 8.50
CA VAL A 165 9.58 9.80 7.86
C VAL A 165 9.88 10.48 6.53
N THR A 166 11.07 11.08 6.42
CA THR A 166 11.40 11.88 5.23
C THR A 166 12.81 11.67 4.70
N ASP A 167 12.89 11.65 3.37
CA ASP A 167 14.10 11.77 2.54
C ASP A 167 15.12 10.63 2.66
N VAL A 168 14.93 9.68 3.58
CA VAL A 168 15.80 8.53 3.76
C VAL A 168 15.61 7.48 2.66
N THR A 169 16.66 6.68 2.45
CA THR A 169 16.62 5.50 1.60
C THR A 169 16.42 4.25 2.45
N LEU A 170 15.43 3.41 2.09
CA LEU A 170 15.16 2.12 2.71
C LEU A 170 15.45 1.02 1.69
N ARG A 171 16.25 0.01 2.04
CA ARG A 171 16.58 -1.06 1.09
C ARG A 171 16.79 -2.42 1.74
N ASN A 172 16.62 -3.45 0.93
CA ASN A 172 16.95 -4.84 1.30
C ASN A 172 16.27 -5.28 2.60
N SER A 173 14.95 -5.12 2.71
CA SER A 173 14.21 -5.64 3.85
C SER A 173 14.15 -7.17 3.85
N ALA A 174 14.12 -7.77 5.01
CA ALA A 174 13.89 -9.22 5.11
C ALA A 174 12.41 -9.60 4.94
N TYR A 175 11.52 -8.67 5.22
CA TYR A 175 10.05 -8.78 5.08
C TYR A 175 9.50 -7.46 4.52
N TRP A 176 8.29 -7.01 4.87
CA TRP A 176 7.78 -5.70 4.51
C TRP A 176 8.78 -4.59 4.85
N VAL A 177 8.95 -3.63 3.98
CA VAL A 177 9.97 -2.59 4.21
C VAL A 177 9.58 -1.69 5.36
N GLN A 178 8.35 -1.20 5.36
CA GLN A 178 7.84 -0.34 6.42
C GLN A 178 6.35 -0.59 6.66
N HIS A 179 5.95 -0.61 7.93
CA HIS A 179 4.58 -0.81 8.34
C HIS A 179 4.18 0.14 9.47
N TYR A 180 3.07 0.82 9.27
CA TYR A 180 2.46 1.75 10.23
C TYR A 180 1.10 1.20 10.63
N GLU A 181 1.03 0.45 11.74
CA GLU A 181 -0.15 -0.28 12.18
C GLU A 181 -0.90 0.49 13.25
N LYS A 182 -2.19 0.77 13.04
CA LYS A 182 -3.02 1.59 13.95
C LYS A 182 -2.39 2.94 14.29
N CYS A 183 -1.69 3.54 13.35
CA CYS A 183 -1.02 4.81 13.56
C CYS A 183 -1.93 6.00 13.24
N GLU A 184 -1.59 7.17 13.76
CA GLU A 184 -2.33 8.41 13.53
C GLU A 184 -1.40 9.59 13.25
N ASP A 185 -1.83 10.51 12.37
CA ASP A 185 -1.09 11.71 11.99
C ASP A 185 0.30 11.35 11.41
N VAL A 186 0.30 10.66 10.25
CA VAL A 186 1.51 10.12 9.61
C VAL A 186 1.89 10.97 8.40
N THR A 187 3.14 11.39 8.33
CA THR A 187 3.73 12.06 7.16
C THR A 187 4.89 11.24 6.62
N ILE A 188 4.79 10.83 5.36
CA ILE A 188 5.83 10.09 4.64
C ILE A 188 6.14 10.88 3.36
N ARG A 189 7.41 11.30 3.19
CA ARG A 189 7.75 12.14 2.05
C ARG A 189 9.19 11.90 1.56
N GLY A 190 9.35 11.90 0.24
CA GLY A 190 10.68 11.90 -0.39
C GLY A 190 11.48 10.62 -0.22
N LEU A 191 10.84 9.51 0.20
CA LEU A 191 11.52 8.24 0.43
C LEU A 191 11.98 7.61 -0.88
N LYS A 192 13.14 6.95 -0.83
CA LYS A 192 13.60 6.02 -1.84
C LYS A 192 13.56 4.61 -1.27
N VAL A 193 12.71 3.77 -1.80
CA VAL A 193 12.56 2.38 -1.35
C VAL A 193 12.98 1.45 -2.47
N PHE A 194 13.95 0.57 -2.19
CA PHE A 194 14.41 -0.44 -3.13
C PHE A 194 14.61 -1.78 -2.41
N SER A 195 13.73 -2.76 -2.66
CA SER A 195 13.79 -4.03 -1.96
C SER A 195 13.29 -5.18 -2.84
N HIS A 196 14.23 -5.94 -3.40
CA HIS A 196 13.99 -7.12 -4.23
C HIS A 196 14.72 -8.36 -3.73
N CYS A 197 15.22 -8.31 -2.52
CA CYS A 197 16.14 -9.32 -2.02
C CYS A 197 15.47 -10.50 -1.32
N ASN A 198 14.17 -10.38 -1.01
CA ASN A 198 13.43 -11.42 -0.32
C ASN A 198 11.94 -11.40 -0.72
N TYR A 199 11.23 -12.41 -0.28
CA TYR A 199 9.80 -12.59 -0.45
C TYR A 199 8.99 -11.64 0.46
N ASN A 200 7.83 -11.16 0.01
CA ASN A 200 6.99 -10.17 0.71
C ASN A 200 7.75 -8.88 1.05
N ASN A 201 8.48 -8.34 0.10
CA ASN A 201 9.10 -7.04 0.24
C ASN A 201 8.11 -5.93 -0.18
N ASP A 202 6.98 -5.83 0.54
CA ASP A 202 6.03 -4.72 0.36
C ASP A 202 6.74 -3.40 0.71
N GLY A 203 6.53 -2.35 -0.11
CA GLY A 203 7.27 -1.09 0.02
C GLY A 203 6.78 -0.22 1.17
N LEU A 204 5.47 -0.05 1.25
CA LEU A 204 4.80 0.75 2.27
C LEU A 204 3.46 0.12 2.61
N ASP A 205 3.33 -0.39 3.81
CA ASP A 205 2.08 -0.85 4.39
C ASP A 205 1.54 0.18 5.38
N ILE A 206 0.37 0.72 5.09
CA ILE A 206 -0.25 1.79 5.87
C ILE A 206 -1.61 1.36 6.41
N ASP A 207 -1.72 1.24 7.73
CA ASP A 207 -2.95 1.13 8.50
C ASP A 207 -2.99 2.31 9.47
N ALA A 208 -3.50 3.44 9.02
CA ALA A 208 -3.43 4.67 9.76
C ALA A 208 -4.66 5.55 9.56
N LYS A 209 -4.78 6.56 10.44
CA LYS A 209 -5.70 7.68 10.30
C LYS A 209 -4.92 8.97 10.07
N ASN A 210 -5.41 9.82 9.18
CA ASN A 210 -4.81 11.13 8.88
C ASN A 210 -3.36 10.98 8.38
N ALA A 211 -3.16 10.45 7.18
CA ALA A 211 -1.82 10.28 6.62
C ALA A 211 -1.62 11.06 5.31
N THR A 212 -0.41 11.57 5.12
CA THR A 212 0.05 12.14 3.85
C THR A 212 1.30 11.40 3.37
N ILE A 213 1.25 10.91 2.12
CA ILE A 213 2.34 10.18 1.47
C ILE A 213 2.65 10.90 0.17
N SER A 214 3.87 11.41 0.01
CA SER A 214 4.20 12.15 -1.20
C SER A 214 5.65 12.01 -1.65
N ASP A 215 5.87 12.26 -2.95
CA ASP A 215 7.19 12.41 -3.56
C ASP A 215 8.11 11.19 -3.36
N CYS A 216 7.51 9.99 -3.19
CA CYS A 216 8.25 8.77 -2.95
C CYS A 216 8.57 8.01 -4.24
N TYR A 217 9.73 7.38 -4.26
CA TYR A 217 10.15 6.41 -5.27
C TYR A 217 10.24 5.03 -4.65
N ILE A 218 9.37 4.11 -5.08
CA ILE A 218 9.22 2.78 -4.48
C ILE A 218 9.36 1.73 -5.58
N ASP A 219 10.35 0.83 -5.44
CA ASP A 219 10.66 -0.24 -6.39
C ASP A 219 10.94 -1.53 -5.60
N VAL A 220 10.00 -2.46 -5.64
CA VAL A 220 9.94 -3.57 -4.69
C VAL A 220 9.43 -4.87 -5.30
N GLU A 221 9.69 -5.97 -4.59
CA GLU A 221 9.30 -7.32 -5.01
C GLU A 221 7.80 -7.59 -4.86
N ASP A 222 7.17 -7.07 -3.80
CA ASP A 222 5.75 -7.27 -3.53
C ASP A 222 4.99 -5.95 -3.70
N ASP A 223 3.88 -5.69 -3.01
CA ASP A 223 3.03 -4.51 -3.18
C ASP A 223 3.80 -3.20 -2.92
N ALA A 224 3.75 -2.21 -3.83
CA ALA A 224 4.55 -1.00 -3.64
C ALA A 224 3.95 -0.05 -2.59
N ILE A 225 2.69 0.34 -2.73
CA ILE A 225 1.93 1.09 -1.72
C ILE A 225 0.68 0.28 -1.40
N CYS A 226 0.57 -0.16 -0.17
CA CYS A 226 -0.48 -1.04 0.28
C CYS A 226 -1.22 -0.47 1.50
N PHE A 227 -2.50 -0.24 1.36
CA PHE A 227 -3.37 0.09 2.49
C PHE A 227 -3.80 -1.20 3.17
N LYS A 228 -3.62 -1.28 4.47
CA LYS A 228 -3.98 -2.42 5.33
C LYS A 228 -5.07 -2.01 6.33
N SER A 229 -5.87 -2.97 6.73
CA SER A 229 -6.84 -2.81 7.82
C SER A 229 -7.05 -4.18 8.46
N ASP A 230 -6.10 -4.57 9.30
CA ASP A 230 -6.10 -5.85 10.03
C ASP A 230 -6.99 -5.82 11.28
N HIS A 231 -7.54 -4.67 11.61
CA HIS A 231 -8.30 -4.38 12.83
C HIS A 231 -9.69 -3.84 12.48
N PRO A 232 -10.65 -3.79 13.44
CA PRO A 232 -11.98 -3.25 13.20
C PRO A 232 -12.04 -1.75 12.85
N GLU A 233 -10.96 -1.01 13.15
CA GLU A 233 -10.85 0.42 12.88
C GLU A 233 -10.60 0.67 11.38
N PHE A 234 -11.07 1.82 10.90
CA PHE A 234 -10.81 2.24 9.52
C PHE A 234 -9.38 2.76 9.33
N CYS A 235 -8.77 2.34 8.23
CA CYS A 235 -7.67 3.07 7.60
C CYS A 235 -8.29 4.23 6.80
N GLU A 236 -8.06 5.49 7.22
CA GLU A 236 -8.87 6.61 6.72
C GLU A 236 -8.18 7.97 6.67
N ASN A 237 -8.76 8.87 5.87
CA ASN A 237 -8.30 10.26 5.71
C ASN A 237 -6.86 10.31 5.21
N ILE A 238 -6.58 9.66 4.09
CA ILE A 238 -5.21 9.50 3.56
C ILE A 238 -5.10 10.10 2.16
N THR A 239 -4.00 10.79 1.91
CA THR A 239 -3.61 11.21 0.57
C THR A 239 -2.28 10.58 0.15
N VAL A 240 -2.23 10.08 -1.10
CA VAL A 240 -1.00 9.66 -1.78
C VAL A 240 -0.85 10.47 -3.04
N THR A 241 0.30 11.13 -3.23
CA THR A 241 0.52 11.94 -4.42
C THR A 241 1.99 11.98 -4.87
N ASN A 242 2.21 12.24 -6.16
CA ASN A 242 3.54 12.43 -6.76
C ASN A 242 4.51 11.26 -6.54
N CYS A 243 4.00 10.03 -6.48
CA CYS A 243 4.84 8.86 -6.26
C CYS A 243 5.13 8.13 -7.57
N VAL A 244 6.33 7.56 -7.67
CA VAL A 244 6.70 6.60 -8.71
C VAL A 244 6.77 5.23 -8.07
N THR A 245 5.90 4.31 -8.51
CA THR A 245 5.80 2.95 -7.99
C THR A 245 6.21 1.94 -9.04
N ALA A 246 6.95 0.95 -8.60
CA ALA A 246 7.32 -0.23 -9.37
C ALA A 246 7.22 -1.45 -8.46
N SER A 247 6.70 -2.56 -8.98
CA SER A 247 6.40 -3.74 -8.18
C SER A 247 6.43 -5.00 -9.04
N ASN A 248 6.75 -6.12 -8.42
CA ASN A 248 6.50 -7.45 -8.99
C ASN A 248 5.14 -8.02 -8.56
N CYS A 249 4.35 -7.25 -7.82
CA CYS A 249 2.97 -7.57 -7.41
C CYS A 249 2.04 -6.40 -7.78
N ASN A 250 1.44 -5.70 -6.83
CA ASN A 250 0.54 -4.59 -7.14
C ASN A 250 1.21 -3.23 -6.87
N ALA A 251 0.96 -2.25 -7.74
CA ALA A 251 1.57 -0.94 -7.57
C ALA A 251 0.86 -0.10 -6.50
N ILE A 252 -0.47 -0.07 -6.53
CA ILE A 252 -1.31 0.62 -5.54
C ILE A 252 -2.40 -0.36 -5.12
N LYS A 253 -2.41 -0.77 -3.86
CA LYS A 253 -3.31 -1.81 -3.35
C LYS A 253 -4.07 -1.37 -2.11
N PHE A 254 -5.34 -1.70 -2.06
CA PHE A 254 -6.19 -1.64 -0.88
C PHE A 254 -6.52 -3.09 -0.49
N GLY A 255 -5.96 -3.56 0.61
CA GLY A 255 -6.12 -4.96 1.02
C GLY A 255 -4.79 -5.73 1.03
N THR A 256 -4.79 -7.03 1.06
CA THR A 256 -5.94 -7.94 1.20
C THR A 256 -6.60 -7.86 2.58
N ALA A 257 -5.82 -7.52 3.63
CA ALA A 257 -6.35 -7.31 4.97
C ALA A 257 -7.35 -6.15 4.99
N SER A 258 -8.61 -6.45 5.22
CA SER A 258 -9.73 -5.52 5.06
C SER A 258 -10.84 -5.74 6.09
N HIS A 259 -10.44 -5.91 7.37
CA HIS A 259 -11.38 -6.18 8.46
C HIS A 259 -12.20 -4.94 8.86
N GLY A 260 -11.55 -3.78 9.09
CA GLY A 260 -12.24 -2.50 9.32
C GLY A 260 -12.63 -1.85 8.01
N GLY A 261 -11.67 -1.80 7.10
CA GLY A 261 -11.83 -1.27 5.75
C GLY A 261 -11.18 0.10 5.55
N TYR A 262 -11.55 0.75 4.46
CA TYR A 262 -10.91 1.98 3.97
C TYR A 262 -11.96 3.03 3.67
N ARG A 263 -11.71 4.27 4.07
CA ARG A 263 -12.61 5.37 3.70
C ARG A 263 -11.89 6.72 3.57
N ASN A 264 -12.44 7.57 2.69
CA ASN A 264 -11.92 8.92 2.48
C ASN A 264 -10.42 8.92 2.12
N ILE A 265 -10.05 8.18 1.05
CA ILE A 265 -8.67 8.08 0.59
C ILE A 265 -8.57 8.57 -0.86
N ALA A 266 -7.58 9.42 -1.12
CA ALA A 266 -7.26 9.92 -2.44
C ALA A 266 -5.84 9.55 -2.86
N VAL A 267 -5.71 8.93 -4.04
CA VAL A 267 -4.42 8.64 -4.69
C VAL A 267 -4.36 9.41 -6.00
N SER A 268 -3.32 10.20 -6.21
CA SER A 268 -3.25 11.04 -7.40
C SER A 268 -1.82 11.30 -7.88
N ASN A 269 -1.70 11.69 -9.18
CA ASN A 269 -0.45 12.13 -9.78
C ASN A 269 0.70 11.12 -9.63
N CYS A 270 0.42 9.83 -9.80
CA CYS A 270 1.41 8.78 -9.64
C CYS A 270 1.77 8.14 -10.98
N VAL A 271 2.95 7.56 -11.02
CA VAL A 271 3.44 6.77 -12.15
C VAL A 271 3.65 5.33 -11.70
N VAL A 272 3.14 4.39 -12.49
CA VAL A 272 3.36 2.95 -12.32
C VAL A 272 4.25 2.45 -13.43
N ARG A 273 5.31 1.75 -13.09
CA ARG A 273 6.23 1.15 -14.05
C ARG A 273 6.68 -0.25 -13.63
N ARG A 274 7.28 -0.96 -14.56
CA ARG A 274 7.92 -2.25 -14.30
C ARG A 274 8.99 -2.11 -13.20
N ALA A 275 9.10 -3.11 -12.33
CA ALA A 275 10.16 -3.22 -11.34
C ALA A 275 11.54 -3.30 -12.01
N ALA A 276 12.56 -2.77 -11.33
CA ALA A 276 13.93 -2.78 -11.83
C ALA A 276 14.55 -4.18 -11.81
N GLU A 277 14.18 -5.00 -10.83
CA GLU A 277 14.62 -6.38 -10.68
C GLU A 277 13.43 -7.34 -10.57
N ASP A 278 13.58 -8.53 -11.12
CA ASP A 278 12.57 -9.59 -11.14
C ASP A 278 13.08 -10.94 -10.63
N ASN A 279 14.18 -10.93 -9.90
CA ASN A 279 14.93 -12.12 -9.52
C ASN A 279 14.15 -13.08 -8.60
N ILE A 280 13.17 -12.57 -7.84
CA ILE A 280 12.49 -13.32 -6.78
C ILE A 280 10.97 -13.32 -7.00
N ARG A 281 10.52 -13.69 -8.17
CA ARG A 281 9.08 -13.75 -8.48
C ARG A 281 8.41 -14.97 -7.86
N HIS A 282 8.19 -14.96 -6.57
CA HIS A 282 7.48 -16.04 -5.90
C HIS A 282 6.04 -16.17 -6.37
N TRP A 283 5.33 -15.05 -6.50
CA TRP A 283 3.95 -15.02 -6.98
C TRP A 283 3.80 -15.61 -8.37
N SER A 284 4.72 -15.29 -9.28
CA SER A 284 4.68 -15.79 -10.64
C SER A 284 4.93 -17.30 -10.73
N LYS A 285 5.68 -17.86 -9.79
CA LYS A 285 5.97 -19.30 -9.76
C LYS A 285 4.85 -20.14 -9.16
N GLN A 286 4.03 -19.55 -8.30
CA GLN A 286 2.90 -20.22 -7.66
C GLN A 286 1.64 -20.26 -8.53
N LEU A 287 1.56 -19.41 -9.53
CA LEU A 287 0.39 -19.22 -10.36
C LEU A 287 0.71 -19.73 -11.76
N GLU A 288 0.13 -20.84 -12.16
CA GLU A 288 0.40 -21.61 -13.40
C GLU A 288 0.34 -20.78 -14.70
N HIS A 289 0.06 -19.48 -14.62
CA HIS A 289 -0.48 -18.75 -15.73
C HIS A 289 0.22 -17.43 -16.02
N ILE A 290 1.31 -17.11 -15.33
CA ILE A 290 2.00 -15.85 -15.54
C ILE A 290 3.15 -16.03 -16.50
N SER A 291 3.18 -15.18 -17.51
CA SER A 291 4.41 -14.92 -18.24
C SER A 291 5.48 -14.42 -17.25
N ALA A 292 6.64 -15.05 -17.27
CA ALA A 292 7.77 -14.66 -16.41
C ALA A 292 8.25 -13.23 -16.66
N ASP A 293 7.77 -12.58 -17.72
CA ASP A 293 8.26 -11.29 -18.19
C ASP A 293 7.42 -10.09 -17.71
N VAL A 294 6.26 -10.34 -17.08
CA VAL A 294 5.39 -9.26 -16.61
C VAL A 294 5.52 -9.08 -15.12
N THR A 295 5.82 -7.88 -14.69
CA THR A 295 6.08 -7.58 -13.28
C THR A 295 4.83 -7.10 -12.56
N VAL A 296 4.24 -5.99 -12.93
CA VAL A 296 3.10 -5.42 -12.20
C VAL A 296 1.82 -6.20 -12.47
N ILE A 297 1.28 -6.87 -11.46
CA ILE A 297 0.05 -7.66 -11.57
C ILE A 297 -1.16 -6.75 -11.77
N SER A 298 -1.33 -5.77 -10.88
CA SER A 298 -2.36 -4.74 -11.04
C SER A 298 -1.79 -3.35 -10.80
N GLY A 299 -2.16 -2.40 -11.67
CA GLY A 299 -1.81 -1.00 -11.49
C GLY A 299 -2.50 -0.42 -10.25
N VAL A 300 -3.82 -0.64 -10.16
CA VAL A 300 -4.65 -0.33 -9.00
C VAL A 300 -5.48 -1.56 -8.65
N ALA A 301 -5.32 -2.07 -7.43
CA ALA A 301 -6.09 -3.16 -6.86
C ALA A 301 -6.91 -2.67 -5.65
N ILE A 302 -8.24 -2.81 -5.71
CA ILE A 302 -9.13 -2.44 -4.61
C ILE A 302 -9.86 -3.69 -4.16
N GLU A 303 -9.48 -4.22 -3.00
CA GLU A 303 -9.85 -5.56 -2.55
C GLU A 303 -10.52 -5.51 -1.17
N MET A 304 -11.81 -5.81 -1.13
CA MET A 304 -12.59 -6.00 0.09
C MET A 304 -12.96 -7.47 0.22
N VAL A 305 -12.30 -8.20 1.10
CA VAL A 305 -12.50 -9.67 1.18
C VAL A 305 -12.57 -10.21 2.61
N ASP A 306 -12.36 -9.37 3.62
CA ASP A 306 -12.40 -9.78 5.04
C ASP A 306 -13.57 -9.13 5.82
N GLY A 307 -14.58 -8.64 5.11
CA GLY A 307 -15.85 -8.22 5.70
C GLY A 307 -15.92 -6.79 6.23
N GLY A 308 -14.93 -5.94 5.95
CA GLY A 308 -14.97 -4.52 6.30
C GLY A 308 -15.78 -3.67 5.32
N ILE A 309 -15.51 -2.37 5.32
CA ILE A 309 -16.18 -1.40 4.46
C ILE A 309 -15.14 -0.62 3.64
N ILE A 310 -15.27 -0.61 2.33
CA ILE A 310 -14.62 0.40 1.47
C ILE A 310 -15.67 1.45 1.08
N ASP A 311 -15.39 2.71 1.39
CA ASP A 311 -16.31 3.83 1.09
C ASP A 311 -15.55 5.13 0.81
N GLY A 312 -15.67 5.65 -0.40
CA GLY A 312 -15.06 6.93 -0.75
C GLY A 312 -13.57 6.86 -1.09
N ILE A 313 -13.23 6.10 -2.13
CA ILE A 313 -11.88 6.04 -2.70
C ILE A 313 -11.84 6.79 -4.03
N THR A 314 -10.89 7.69 -4.17
CA THR A 314 -10.60 8.37 -5.44
C THR A 314 -9.19 8.05 -5.91
N VAL A 315 -9.06 7.61 -7.18
CA VAL A 315 -7.77 7.41 -7.85
C VAL A 315 -7.75 8.24 -9.12
N SER A 316 -6.76 9.12 -9.29
CA SER A 316 -6.76 10.04 -10.43
C SER A 316 -5.36 10.41 -10.94
N ASN A 317 -5.28 10.76 -12.23
CA ASN A 317 -4.05 11.22 -12.87
C ASN A 317 -2.91 10.18 -12.73
N ILE A 318 -3.15 8.94 -13.13
CA ILE A 318 -2.16 7.87 -13.07
C ILE A 318 -1.70 7.50 -14.48
N SER A 319 -0.39 7.47 -14.69
CA SER A 319 0.24 6.91 -15.88
C SER A 319 0.84 5.55 -15.54
N MET A 320 0.50 4.50 -16.34
CA MET A 320 0.94 3.14 -16.09
C MET A 320 1.59 2.55 -17.33
N ARG A 321 2.73 1.87 -17.14
CA ARG A 321 3.35 1.08 -18.19
C ARG A 321 3.63 -0.34 -17.72
N ASP A 322 3.43 -1.27 -18.64
CA ASP A 322 3.83 -2.67 -18.48
C ASP A 322 3.17 -3.33 -17.26
N VAL A 323 1.86 -3.11 -17.12
CA VAL A 323 1.03 -3.76 -16.09
C VAL A 323 0.21 -4.89 -16.71
N GLN A 324 -0.06 -5.95 -15.97
CA GLN A 324 -0.93 -7.02 -16.49
C GLN A 324 -2.37 -6.53 -16.63
N THR A 325 -2.91 -5.97 -15.54
CA THR A 325 -4.26 -5.42 -15.49
C THR A 325 -4.23 -4.03 -14.86
N PRO A 326 -4.60 -2.97 -15.57
CA PRO A 326 -4.56 -1.62 -15.02
C PRO A 326 -5.45 -1.41 -13.81
N ILE A 327 -6.68 -1.99 -13.79
CA ILE A 327 -7.69 -1.77 -12.74
C ILE A 327 -8.31 -3.11 -12.35
N PHE A 328 -8.19 -3.46 -11.07
CA PHE A 328 -8.77 -4.64 -10.47
C PHE A 328 -9.56 -4.27 -9.22
N ILE A 329 -10.89 -4.49 -9.22
CA ILE A 329 -11.78 -4.20 -8.09
C ILE A 329 -12.50 -5.50 -7.71
N ARG A 330 -12.33 -5.93 -6.45
CA ARG A 330 -12.91 -7.17 -5.94
C ARG A 330 -13.57 -7.00 -4.58
N LEU A 331 -14.84 -7.36 -4.49
CA LEU A 331 -15.54 -7.65 -3.26
C LEU A 331 -15.71 -9.18 -3.17
N GLY A 332 -15.14 -9.79 -2.15
CA GLY A 332 -15.20 -11.22 -1.88
C GLY A 332 -15.54 -11.50 -0.42
N ASP A 333 -15.43 -12.76 -0.01
CA ASP A 333 -15.65 -13.18 1.37
C ASP A 333 -14.75 -14.36 1.73
N ARG A 334 -13.63 -14.09 2.38
CA ARG A 334 -12.70 -15.12 2.87
C ARG A 334 -13.10 -15.68 4.24
N HIS A 335 -14.26 -15.29 4.78
CA HIS A 335 -14.73 -15.64 6.13
C HIS A 335 -13.80 -15.22 7.28
N ARG A 336 -13.03 -14.15 7.08
CA ARG A 336 -12.20 -13.54 8.12
C ARG A 336 -12.85 -12.28 8.70
N THR A 337 -14.17 -12.24 8.75
CA THR A 337 -14.93 -11.03 9.06
C THR A 337 -15.28 -10.91 10.53
N TYR A 338 -15.19 -9.69 11.06
CA TYR A 338 -15.78 -9.29 12.32
C TYR A 338 -17.27 -8.91 12.18
N ARG A 339 -17.76 -8.78 10.95
CA ARG A 339 -19.14 -8.38 10.63
C ARG A 339 -19.94 -9.56 10.10
N LYS A 340 -21.16 -9.71 10.59
CA LYS A 340 -22.08 -10.76 10.13
C LYS A 340 -22.69 -10.45 8.75
N GLU A 341 -22.79 -9.17 8.41
CA GLU A 341 -23.44 -8.67 7.17
C GLU A 341 -22.57 -8.82 5.92
N GLY A 342 -21.33 -9.29 6.07
CA GLY A 342 -20.35 -9.36 4.99
C GLY A 342 -19.69 -8.02 4.67
N GLY A 343 -18.84 -8.00 3.65
CA GLY A 343 -18.10 -6.82 3.21
C GLY A 343 -18.96 -5.84 2.39
N VAL A 344 -18.56 -4.58 2.40
CA VAL A 344 -19.17 -3.50 1.59
C VAL A 344 -18.07 -2.82 0.77
N LEU A 345 -18.30 -2.65 -0.54
CA LEU A 345 -17.40 -1.90 -1.43
C LEU A 345 -18.23 -0.95 -2.27
N LYS A 346 -18.08 0.35 -2.03
CA LYS A 346 -18.88 1.38 -2.69
C LYS A 346 -18.19 2.73 -2.81
N ASN A 347 -18.74 3.58 -3.68
CA ASN A 347 -18.32 4.97 -3.88
C ASN A 347 -16.87 5.09 -4.32
N ILE A 348 -16.52 4.42 -5.41
CA ILE A 348 -15.19 4.43 -6.02
C ILE A 348 -15.19 5.32 -7.26
N ASN A 349 -14.23 6.23 -7.34
CA ASN A 349 -14.03 7.07 -8.52
C ASN A 349 -12.61 6.93 -9.05
N ILE A 350 -12.48 6.43 -10.28
CA ILE A 350 -11.19 6.32 -11.00
C ILE A 350 -11.25 7.23 -12.21
N ASN A 351 -10.27 8.14 -12.33
CA ASN A 351 -10.32 9.21 -13.33
C ASN A 351 -8.94 9.55 -13.89
N ASN A 352 -8.87 9.90 -15.18
CA ASN A 352 -7.65 10.32 -15.89
C ASN A 352 -6.54 9.27 -15.80
N ILE A 353 -6.76 8.10 -16.35
CA ILE A 353 -5.78 7.00 -16.40
C ILE A 353 -5.30 6.83 -17.84
N VAL A 354 -3.98 6.74 -18.02
CA VAL A 354 -3.35 6.28 -19.27
C VAL A 354 -2.52 5.04 -18.95
N ALA A 355 -2.80 3.92 -19.61
CA ALA A 355 -2.14 2.66 -19.31
C ALA A 355 -1.76 1.85 -20.54
N THR A 356 -0.66 1.08 -20.44
CA THR A 356 -0.37 -0.07 -21.29
C THR A 356 -0.52 -1.35 -20.48
N ALA A 357 -1.44 -2.22 -20.93
CA ALA A 357 -1.63 -3.54 -20.35
C ALA A 357 -0.86 -4.60 -21.16
N GLU A 358 -0.32 -5.61 -20.49
CA GLU A 358 0.48 -6.66 -21.12
C GLU A 358 -0.18 -8.04 -21.12
N SER A 359 -1.40 -8.17 -20.59
CA SER A 359 -2.11 -9.44 -20.54
C SER A 359 -3.45 -9.41 -21.25
N LEU A 360 -4.03 -10.58 -21.45
CA LEU A 360 -5.41 -10.75 -21.92
C LEU A 360 -6.45 -10.71 -20.80
N ILE A 361 -6.01 -10.45 -19.57
CA ILE A 361 -6.90 -10.31 -18.42
C ILE A 361 -7.45 -8.89 -18.42
N ALA A 362 -8.73 -8.75 -18.69
CA ALA A 362 -9.41 -7.47 -18.68
C ALA A 362 -9.38 -6.79 -17.31
N CYS A 363 -9.54 -5.48 -17.27
CA CYS A 363 -9.92 -4.78 -16.06
C CYS A 363 -11.22 -5.40 -15.49
N SER A 364 -11.38 -5.41 -14.18
CA SER A 364 -12.58 -6.02 -13.58
C SER A 364 -13.14 -5.25 -12.40
N ILE A 365 -14.48 -5.35 -12.26
CA ILE A 365 -15.26 -4.87 -11.12
C ILE A 365 -16.16 -6.02 -10.72
N THR A 366 -15.82 -6.74 -9.65
CA THR A 366 -16.50 -7.98 -9.32
C THR A 366 -16.90 -8.05 -7.85
N GLY A 367 -18.19 -8.24 -7.63
CA GLY A 367 -18.77 -8.63 -6.34
C GLY A 367 -18.93 -10.14 -6.21
N VAL A 368 -19.80 -10.55 -5.31
CA VAL A 368 -20.30 -11.92 -5.13
C VAL A 368 -21.83 -11.92 -5.09
N GLU A 369 -22.47 -13.04 -5.34
CA GLU A 369 -23.95 -13.16 -5.38
C GLU A 369 -24.65 -12.54 -4.16
N THR A 370 -24.01 -12.60 -3.00
CA THR A 370 -24.55 -12.07 -1.73
C THR A 370 -24.23 -10.61 -1.45
N SER A 371 -23.26 -10.01 -2.18
CA SER A 371 -22.75 -8.66 -1.95
C SER A 371 -22.27 -8.01 -3.23
N TYR A 372 -22.94 -6.93 -3.63
CA TYR A 372 -22.65 -6.20 -4.85
C TYR A 372 -21.65 -5.08 -4.62
N VAL A 373 -20.79 -4.84 -5.61
CA VAL A 373 -20.00 -3.62 -5.69
C VAL A 373 -20.92 -2.48 -6.14
N GLU A 374 -20.91 -1.33 -5.46
CA GLU A 374 -21.86 -0.27 -5.70
C GLU A 374 -21.21 1.10 -6.00
N ASN A 375 -21.84 1.88 -6.88
CA ASN A 375 -21.45 3.28 -7.16
C ASN A 375 -19.98 3.41 -7.61
N VAL A 376 -19.59 2.72 -8.66
CA VAL A 376 -18.26 2.83 -9.26
C VAL A 376 -18.30 3.69 -10.51
N SER A 377 -17.44 4.69 -10.59
CA SER A 377 -17.29 5.55 -11.76
C SER A 377 -15.88 5.47 -12.33
N ILE A 378 -15.76 5.16 -13.61
CA ILE A 378 -14.53 5.08 -14.39
C ILE A 378 -14.61 6.16 -15.47
N ASN A 379 -13.73 7.16 -15.39
CA ASN A 379 -13.82 8.33 -16.25
C ASN A 379 -12.48 8.67 -16.91
N ASN A 380 -12.50 9.09 -18.18
CA ASN A 380 -11.30 9.55 -18.91
C ASN A 380 -10.16 8.53 -18.83
N VAL A 381 -10.40 7.29 -19.24
CA VAL A 381 -9.43 6.20 -19.18
C VAL A 381 -9.05 5.76 -20.57
N GLN A 382 -7.76 5.71 -20.86
CA GLN A 382 -7.20 5.17 -22.10
C GLN A 382 -6.26 4.02 -21.78
N ILE A 383 -6.53 2.84 -22.36
CA ILE A 383 -5.76 1.63 -22.16
C ILE A 383 -5.39 1.02 -23.52
N SER A 384 -4.09 0.88 -23.77
CA SER A 384 -3.58 0.04 -24.86
C SER A 384 -3.32 -1.36 -24.34
N TYR A 385 -3.70 -2.41 -25.08
CA TYR A 385 -3.57 -3.79 -24.64
C TYR A 385 -3.21 -4.72 -25.82
N PRO A 386 -2.69 -5.95 -25.58
CA PRO A 386 -2.20 -6.82 -26.64
C PRO A 386 -3.24 -7.20 -27.70
N GLY A 387 -4.51 -7.35 -27.31
CA GLY A 387 -5.54 -7.92 -28.19
C GLY A 387 -5.28 -9.40 -28.49
N GLY A 388 -5.97 -9.95 -29.48
CA GLY A 388 -5.84 -11.35 -29.88
C GLY A 388 -6.78 -12.32 -29.15
N GLY A 389 -7.79 -11.79 -28.46
CA GLY A 389 -8.83 -12.61 -27.85
C GLY A 389 -9.68 -13.33 -28.90
N THR A 390 -10.09 -14.57 -28.59
CA THR A 390 -10.79 -15.48 -29.49
C THR A 390 -12.22 -15.73 -29.04
N SER A 391 -13.07 -16.32 -29.91
CA SER A 391 -14.48 -16.55 -29.63
C SER A 391 -14.75 -17.55 -28.50
N ASP A 392 -13.87 -18.53 -28.30
CA ASP A 392 -13.94 -19.47 -27.19
C ASP A 392 -13.73 -18.78 -25.83
N MET A 393 -12.91 -17.74 -25.78
CA MET A 393 -12.73 -16.94 -24.55
C MET A 393 -14.01 -16.20 -24.14
N VAL A 394 -14.85 -15.78 -25.12
CA VAL A 394 -16.12 -15.10 -24.86
C VAL A 394 -17.13 -15.99 -24.14
N SER A 395 -17.08 -17.28 -24.40
CA SER A 395 -18.02 -18.27 -23.84
C SER A 395 -17.47 -19.00 -22.61
N LYS A 396 -16.23 -18.73 -22.22
CA LYS A 396 -15.59 -19.39 -21.07
C LYS A 396 -16.30 -18.98 -19.78
N PRO A 397 -16.75 -19.95 -18.97
CA PRO A 397 -17.36 -19.65 -17.66
C PRO A 397 -16.35 -18.98 -16.73
N VAL A 398 -16.80 -17.95 -16.03
CA VAL A 398 -16.00 -17.30 -14.99
C VAL A 398 -16.46 -17.82 -13.62
N PRO A 399 -15.60 -18.50 -12.83
CA PRO A 399 -16.00 -19.02 -11.53
C PRO A 399 -16.25 -17.89 -10.51
N GLU A 400 -17.02 -18.14 -9.46
CA GLU A 400 -17.32 -17.15 -8.42
C GLU A 400 -16.12 -16.78 -7.56
N MET A 401 -15.32 -17.73 -7.18
CA MET A 401 -14.10 -17.55 -6.37
C MET A 401 -14.33 -16.73 -5.09
N THR A 402 -15.48 -16.91 -4.45
CA THR A 402 -15.94 -16.09 -3.31
C THR A 402 -14.92 -16.00 -2.17
N LYS A 403 -14.24 -17.12 -1.87
CA LYS A 403 -13.31 -17.29 -0.73
C LYS A 403 -11.84 -17.20 -1.11
N SER A 404 -11.54 -17.03 -2.39
CA SER A 404 -10.17 -17.07 -2.89
C SER A 404 -9.41 -15.80 -2.52
N TYR A 405 -8.08 -15.94 -2.47
CA TYR A 405 -7.20 -14.77 -2.41
C TYR A 405 -7.44 -13.91 -3.65
N PRO A 406 -7.68 -12.61 -3.49
CA PRO A 406 -7.96 -11.72 -4.62
C PRO A 406 -6.69 -11.36 -5.38
N GLU A 407 -6.73 -11.54 -6.68
CA GLU A 407 -5.75 -11.04 -7.64
C GLU A 407 -6.36 -11.10 -9.04
N ASN A 408 -5.79 -10.37 -10.00
CA ASN A 408 -6.37 -10.27 -11.33
C ASN A 408 -6.55 -11.62 -12.05
N ARG A 409 -5.75 -12.63 -11.73
CA ARG A 409 -5.73 -13.97 -12.34
C ARG A 409 -6.59 -15.00 -11.63
N MET A 410 -7.24 -14.62 -10.53
CA MET A 410 -8.09 -15.51 -9.75
C MET A 410 -9.17 -16.24 -10.59
N PHE A 411 -9.57 -15.63 -11.70
CA PHE A 411 -10.55 -16.17 -12.64
C PHE A 411 -9.92 -16.92 -13.83
N GLY A 412 -8.61 -17.02 -13.89
CA GLY A 412 -7.83 -17.59 -15.00
C GLY A 412 -7.11 -16.53 -15.83
N ASN A 413 -6.40 -16.96 -16.88
CA ASN A 413 -5.53 -16.12 -17.70
C ASN A 413 -6.25 -15.15 -18.64
N THR A 414 -7.54 -15.33 -18.80
CA THR A 414 -8.38 -14.53 -19.68
C THR A 414 -9.74 -14.36 -19.08
N LEU A 415 -10.34 -13.22 -19.34
CA LEU A 415 -11.74 -12.93 -19.05
C LEU A 415 -12.53 -12.83 -20.37
N PRO A 416 -13.87 -13.01 -20.34
CA PRO A 416 -14.70 -12.93 -21.55
C PRO A 416 -14.85 -11.51 -22.10
N ALA A 417 -14.25 -10.52 -21.49
CA ALA A 417 -14.16 -9.13 -21.94
C ALA A 417 -12.75 -8.78 -22.39
N ALA A 418 -12.60 -7.87 -23.32
CA ALA A 418 -11.34 -7.28 -23.70
C ALA A 418 -10.97 -6.06 -22.83
N GLY A 419 -11.95 -5.26 -22.42
CA GLY A 419 -11.78 -4.06 -21.65
C GLY A 419 -12.17 -4.22 -20.18
N PHE A 420 -13.47 -4.27 -19.89
CA PHE A 420 -13.99 -4.46 -18.52
C PHE A 420 -14.91 -5.66 -18.41
N TYR A 421 -14.62 -6.52 -17.46
CA TYR A 421 -15.53 -7.53 -16.95
C TYR A 421 -16.17 -7.03 -15.66
N VAL A 422 -17.50 -6.90 -15.65
CA VAL A 422 -18.26 -6.40 -14.49
C VAL A 422 -19.24 -7.46 -14.06
N ARG A 423 -19.21 -7.84 -12.78
CA ARG A 423 -20.10 -8.87 -12.24
C ARG A 423 -20.56 -8.54 -10.82
N HIS A 424 -21.83 -8.84 -10.53
CA HIS A 424 -22.44 -8.55 -9.22
C HIS A 424 -22.18 -7.09 -8.81
N ALA A 425 -22.64 -6.15 -9.64
CA ALA A 425 -22.43 -4.72 -9.44
C ALA A 425 -23.71 -3.91 -9.62
N ARG A 426 -23.77 -2.77 -8.95
CA ARG A 426 -24.90 -1.82 -9.07
C ARG A 426 -24.40 -0.42 -9.31
N ASN A 427 -25.09 0.32 -10.16
CA ASN A 427 -24.83 1.72 -10.46
C ASN A 427 -23.37 1.97 -10.86
N VAL A 428 -22.94 1.35 -11.98
CA VAL A 428 -21.58 1.49 -12.53
C VAL A 428 -21.60 2.45 -13.72
N ARG A 429 -20.64 3.37 -13.77
CA ARG A 429 -20.54 4.36 -14.84
C ARG A 429 -19.19 4.31 -15.53
N PHE A 430 -19.22 4.34 -16.85
CA PHE A 430 -18.07 4.46 -17.73
C PHE A 430 -18.25 5.69 -18.62
N ASN A 431 -17.39 6.69 -18.47
CA ASN A 431 -17.45 7.91 -19.28
C ASN A 431 -16.10 8.16 -19.96
N ASN A 432 -16.12 8.33 -21.28
CA ASN A 432 -14.92 8.57 -22.06
C ASN A 432 -13.80 7.53 -21.80
N VAL A 433 -14.16 6.24 -21.93
CA VAL A 433 -13.23 5.12 -21.76
C VAL A 433 -12.84 4.56 -23.12
N ARG A 434 -11.54 4.50 -23.39
CA ARG A 434 -11.00 4.03 -24.65
C ARG A 434 -10.05 2.85 -24.48
N PHE A 435 -10.23 1.84 -25.35
CA PHE A 435 -9.34 0.69 -25.48
C PHE A 435 -8.75 0.61 -26.88
N ASP A 436 -7.42 0.55 -26.95
CA ASP A 436 -6.67 0.43 -28.18
C ASP A 436 -5.98 -0.95 -28.24
N ALA A 437 -6.53 -1.88 -29.04
CA ALA A 437 -5.97 -3.21 -29.20
C ALA A 437 -4.81 -3.21 -30.22
N MET A 438 -3.69 -3.84 -29.87
CA MET A 438 -2.54 -4.01 -30.77
C MET A 438 -2.82 -5.06 -31.85
N LYS A 439 -3.66 -6.05 -31.56
CA LYS A 439 -4.14 -7.08 -32.49
C LYS A 439 -5.67 -7.13 -32.45
N PRO A 440 -6.36 -7.56 -33.53
CA PRO A 440 -7.80 -7.78 -33.48
C PRO A 440 -8.19 -8.66 -32.31
N ASP A 441 -9.27 -8.27 -31.61
CA ASP A 441 -9.82 -9.01 -30.46
C ASP A 441 -11.33 -9.13 -30.62
N VAL A 442 -11.86 -10.35 -30.60
CA VAL A 442 -13.29 -10.60 -30.84
C VAL A 442 -14.14 -10.57 -29.57
N ARG A 443 -13.51 -10.41 -28.42
CA ARG A 443 -14.24 -10.26 -27.16
C ARG A 443 -14.96 -8.90 -27.10
N PRO A 444 -16.12 -8.81 -26.43
CA PRO A 444 -16.74 -7.52 -26.17
C PRO A 444 -15.81 -6.64 -25.31
N LEU A 445 -15.83 -5.34 -25.54
CA LEU A 445 -15.07 -4.43 -24.65
C LEU A 445 -15.64 -4.40 -23.24
N PHE A 446 -16.94 -4.46 -23.12
CA PHE A 446 -17.63 -4.51 -21.84
C PHE A 446 -18.48 -5.79 -21.75
N PHE A 447 -18.25 -6.59 -20.74
CA PHE A 447 -19.08 -7.75 -20.42
C PHE A 447 -19.68 -7.52 -19.05
N LEU A 448 -21.01 -7.37 -19.02
CA LEU A 448 -21.80 -7.09 -17.81
C LEU A 448 -22.59 -8.35 -17.45
N ASP A 449 -22.30 -8.96 -16.30
CA ASP A 449 -22.90 -10.19 -15.82
C ASP A 449 -23.53 -9.96 -14.45
N ASP A 450 -24.84 -9.99 -14.36
CA ASP A 450 -25.59 -9.66 -13.15
C ASP A 450 -25.28 -8.23 -12.65
N VAL A 451 -25.51 -7.24 -13.53
CA VAL A 451 -25.33 -5.83 -13.25
C VAL A 451 -26.67 -5.10 -13.27
N VAL A 452 -26.95 -4.32 -12.23
CA VAL A 452 -28.18 -3.51 -12.12
C VAL A 452 -27.84 -2.03 -12.23
N GLY A 453 -28.21 -1.42 -13.35
CA GLY A 453 -27.89 -0.02 -13.65
C GLY A 453 -26.43 0.17 -14.05
N ALA A 454 -26.18 0.32 -15.33
CA ALA A 454 -24.88 0.77 -15.83
C ALA A 454 -25.06 1.82 -16.94
N GLU A 455 -24.23 2.84 -16.90
CA GLU A 455 -24.16 3.89 -17.90
C GLU A 455 -22.81 3.86 -18.61
N LEU A 456 -22.81 3.75 -19.94
CA LEU A 456 -21.62 3.78 -20.78
C LEU A 456 -21.75 4.94 -21.75
N ASN A 457 -20.99 6.01 -21.56
CA ASN A 457 -21.05 7.21 -22.35
C ASN A 457 -19.70 7.48 -23.04
N GLN A 458 -19.70 7.73 -24.36
CA GLN A 458 -18.51 8.05 -25.15
C GLN A 458 -17.39 7.01 -25.04
N CYS A 459 -17.74 5.74 -24.78
CA CYS A 459 -16.79 4.66 -24.72
C CYS A 459 -16.38 4.22 -26.14
N LYS A 460 -15.10 3.95 -26.36
CA LYS A 460 -14.54 3.62 -27.67
C LYS A 460 -13.53 2.49 -27.60
N GLY A 461 -13.42 1.75 -28.71
CA GLY A 461 -12.41 0.73 -28.94
C GLY A 461 -12.63 0.03 -30.26
N ALA A 462 -11.60 -0.62 -30.79
CA ALA A 462 -11.73 -1.40 -32.00
C ALA A 462 -12.39 -2.75 -31.64
N ALA A 463 -13.67 -2.88 -31.95
CA ALA A 463 -14.31 -4.18 -32.06
C ALA A 463 -14.33 -4.58 -33.54
N PRO A 464 -13.99 -5.82 -33.92
CA PRO A 464 -14.27 -6.34 -35.25
C PRO A 464 -15.76 -6.17 -35.57
N ALA A 465 -16.09 -6.08 -36.87
CA ALA A 465 -17.47 -5.85 -37.34
C ALA A 465 -18.50 -6.83 -36.75
N ASP A 466 -18.05 -8.01 -36.37
CA ASP A 466 -18.89 -9.10 -35.83
C ASP A 466 -18.92 -9.16 -34.28
N ALA A 467 -18.09 -8.36 -33.57
CA ALA A 467 -18.05 -8.38 -32.11
C ALA A 467 -19.02 -7.34 -31.51
N LYS A 468 -19.82 -7.78 -30.55
CA LYS A 468 -20.66 -6.85 -29.79
C LYS A 468 -19.76 -5.98 -28.90
N PHE A 469 -19.91 -4.67 -28.99
CA PHE A 469 -19.19 -3.73 -28.14
C PHE A 469 -19.50 -3.95 -26.64
N ILE A 470 -20.76 -4.21 -26.32
CA ILE A 470 -21.26 -4.51 -24.98
C ILE A 470 -22.00 -5.85 -25.04
N ARG A 471 -21.70 -6.74 -24.11
CA ARG A 471 -22.45 -7.98 -23.86
C ARG A 471 -23.03 -7.92 -22.46
N THR A 472 -24.32 -8.22 -22.35
CA THR A 472 -25.06 -8.27 -21.08
C THR A 472 -25.57 -9.66 -20.82
N VAL A 473 -25.50 -10.13 -19.57
CA VAL A 473 -26.05 -11.39 -19.09
C VAL A 473 -26.69 -11.12 -17.74
N HIS A 474 -27.93 -11.53 -17.51
CA HIS A 474 -28.66 -11.33 -16.25
C HIS A 474 -28.66 -9.87 -15.74
N SER A 475 -28.49 -8.89 -16.63
CA SER A 475 -28.30 -7.48 -16.27
C SER A 475 -29.50 -6.65 -16.70
N SER A 476 -29.76 -5.56 -15.99
CA SER A 476 -30.88 -4.66 -16.25
C SER A 476 -30.53 -3.18 -16.02
N GLY A 477 -31.29 -2.28 -16.65
CA GLY A 477 -31.03 -0.85 -16.54
C GLY A 477 -29.73 -0.39 -17.20
N ILE A 478 -29.34 -1.02 -18.31
CA ILE A 478 -28.09 -0.72 -19.01
C ILE A 478 -28.34 0.34 -20.09
N VAL A 479 -27.63 1.45 -19.99
CA VAL A 479 -27.74 2.58 -20.91
C VAL A 479 -26.39 2.83 -21.60
N ALA A 480 -26.38 2.90 -22.93
CA ALA A 480 -25.20 3.28 -23.71
C ALA A 480 -25.52 4.50 -24.59
N ASP A 481 -24.78 5.59 -24.44
CA ASP A 481 -24.98 6.87 -25.13
C ASP A 481 -26.46 7.30 -25.15
N GLY A 482 -27.10 7.23 -23.97
CA GLY A 482 -28.50 7.62 -23.76
C GLY A 482 -29.54 6.63 -24.25
N LYS A 483 -29.15 5.44 -24.74
CA LYS A 483 -30.09 4.40 -25.23
C LYS A 483 -30.07 3.20 -24.30
N TYR A 484 -31.25 2.73 -23.89
CA TYR A 484 -31.39 1.48 -23.16
C TYR A 484 -31.04 0.28 -24.04
N LEU A 485 -30.24 -0.65 -23.52
CA LEU A 485 -29.87 -1.89 -24.21
C LEU A 485 -30.81 -3.05 -23.85
N ASP A 486 -31.53 -2.93 -22.76
CA ASP A 486 -32.51 -3.91 -22.29
C ASP A 486 -33.86 -3.60 -22.97
N LYS A 487 -34.47 -4.62 -23.56
CA LYS A 487 -35.88 -4.57 -24.00
C LYS A 487 -36.69 -5.47 -23.10
#